data_af47abbe3c58b55f34a46b1b7f50d96b
#
_entry.id   af47abbe3c58b55f34a46b1b7f50d96b
#
_cell.length_a   1.000
_cell.length_b   1.000
_cell.length_c   1.000
_cell.angle_alpha   90.00
_cell.angle_beta   90.00
_cell.angle_gamma   90.00
#
_symmetry.space_group_name_H-M   'P 1'
#
loop_
_entity.id
_entity.type
_entity.pdbx_description
1 polymer ?
#
loop_
_entity_poly.entity_id
_entity_poly.type
_entity_poly.pdbx_seq_one_letter_code
_entity_poly.pdbx_strand_id
1 'polypeptide(L)'
;MNSTRRVRHMDSGAVSVLATTYVLSLISLIMLNVSFNPLKATLVFMLMLFNALSLTKVHLRLISRPRPLDYALLIINVLPYSYLLYIKYGLLGVTPSIGLLLIFVIETLRGKGKGAVANVAGTVLMASVYLPWYIMMGGSLHPVVFYIDIVWLTYHAFSSTYVEGKLPFRLIKPWVSSLVWFTSLVLVTYVVIGYLDTSVYYFIPLIEPTIRAIHALWEDKLNPNEVRLRIRRIGWGGLAESLLLLLLLVLILLQLKALLPLG
;
A
#
# COMPACT_ATOMS: atom_id res chain seq x y z
N MET A 1 20.07 18.69 33.84
CA MET A 1 19.82 17.38 33.20
C MET A 1 18.38 17.32 32.74
N ASN A 2 18.11 17.74 31.50
CA ASN A 2 16.77 17.64 30.92
C ASN A 2 16.63 16.29 30.20
N SER A 3 15.94 15.34 30.82
CA SER A 3 15.55 14.09 30.18
C SER A 3 14.48 14.40 29.14
N THR A 4 14.87 14.66 27.89
CA THR A 4 13.94 14.71 26.77
C THR A 4 13.28 13.34 26.66
N ARG A 5 12.06 13.20 27.16
CA ARG A 5 11.15 12.11 26.84
C ARG A 5 11.07 12.03 25.30
N ARG A 6 11.82 11.11 24.69
CA ARG A 6 11.61 10.69 23.31
C ARG A 6 10.22 10.07 23.25
N VAL A 7 9.22 10.87 22.91
CA VAL A 7 7.91 10.38 22.52
C VAL A 7 8.16 9.48 21.31
N ARG A 8 8.04 8.18 21.50
CA ARG A 8 8.11 7.19 20.42
C ARG A 8 6.83 7.33 19.60
N HIS A 9 6.82 8.24 18.64
CA HIS A 9 5.73 8.32 17.68
C HIS A 9 5.74 7.05 16.83
N MET A 10 4.67 6.26 16.92
CA MET A 10 4.37 5.26 15.90
C MET A 10 4.18 5.99 14.58
N ASP A 11 4.64 5.39 13.49
CA ASP A 11 4.36 5.90 12.16
C ASP A 11 2.87 5.67 11.86
N SER A 12 2.06 6.70 12.14
CA SER A 12 0.62 6.64 11.94
C SER A 12 0.21 6.42 10.48
N GLY A 13 1.05 6.86 9.53
CA GLY A 13 0.85 6.62 8.12
C GLY A 13 0.94 5.14 7.77
N ALA A 14 1.99 4.47 8.23
CA ALA A 14 2.17 3.04 8.01
C ALA A 14 1.05 2.20 8.63
N VAL A 15 0.63 2.55 9.84
CA VAL A 15 -0.49 1.85 10.52
C VAL A 15 -1.80 2.04 9.74
N SER A 16 -2.07 3.25 9.24
CA SER A 16 -3.29 3.50 8.47
C SER A 16 -3.31 2.75 7.14
N VAL A 17 -2.18 2.66 6.42
CA VAL A 17 -2.09 1.86 5.19
C VAL A 17 -2.36 0.38 5.46
N LEU A 18 -1.75 -0.21 6.49
CA LEU A 18 -2.01 -1.61 6.85
C LEU A 18 -3.48 -1.84 7.24
N ALA A 19 -4.07 -0.94 8.04
CA ALA A 19 -5.45 -1.07 8.47
C ALA A 19 -6.43 -0.97 7.29
N THR A 20 -6.26 0.02 6.41
CA THR A 20 -7.12 0.18 5.22
C THR A 20 -6.93 -0.96 4.23
N THR A 21 -5.71 -1.47 4.07
CA THR A 21 -5.42 -2.65 3.24
C THR A 21 -6.12 -3.90 3.78
N TYR A 22 -6.13 -4.12 5.11
CA TYR A 22 -6.86 -5.23 5.71
C TYR A 22 -8.37 -5.10 5.48
N VAL A 23 -8.92 -3.90 5.72
CA VAL A 23 -10.35 -3.62 5.51
C VAL A 23 -10.73 -3.88 4.05
N LEU A 24 -9.93 -3.43 3.09
CA LEU A 24 -10.18 -3.67 1.67
C LEU A 24 -10.14 -5.16 1.33
N SER A 25 -9.15 -5.91 1.86
CA SER A 25 -9.05 -7.37 1.66
C SER A 25 -10.27 -8.11 2.22
N LEU A 26 -10.72 -7.73 3.42
CA LEU A 26 -11.87 -8.33 4.08
C LEU A 26 -13.18 -8.03 3.34
N ILE A 27 -13.38 -6.78 2.92
CA ILE A 27 -14.58 -6.38 2.16
C ILE A 27 -14.60 -7.09 0.81
N SER A 28 -13.46 -7.19 0.12
CA SER A 28 -13.37 -7.92 -1.15
C SER A 28 -13.79 -9.40 -0.99
N LEU A 29 -13.36 -10.03 0.10
CA LEU A 29 -13.73 -11.42 0.41
C LEU A 29 -15.25 -11.57 0.59
N ILE A 30 -15.88 -10.68 1.37
CA ILE A 30 -17.31 -10.71 1.67
C ILE A 30 -18.15 -10.39 0.42
N MET A 31 -17.70 -9.44 -0.40
CA MET A 31 -18.46 -8.98 -1.58
C MET A 31 -18.41 -9.97 -2.73
N LEU A 32 -17.33 -10.71 -2.90
CA LEU A 32 -17.18 -11.72 -3.96
C LEU A 32 -17.74 -13.09 -3.59
N ASN A 33 -18.59 -13.17 -2.56
CA ASN A 33 -19.29 -14.41 -2.12
C ASN A 33 -18.34 -15.60 -1.86
N VAL A 34 -17.12 -15.33 -1.47
CA VAL A 34 -16.21 -16.39 -1.01
C VAL A 34 -16.70 -16.88 0.35
N SER A 35 -16.62 -18.19 0.60
CA SER A 35 -17.01 -18.77 1.88
C SER A 35 -16.24 -18.12 3.03
N PHE A 36 -16.91 -17.25 3.76
CA PHE A 36 -16.32 -16.48 4.83
C PHE A 36 -15.97 -17.40 6.02
N ASN A 37 -14.69 -17.44 6.36
CA ASN A 37 -14.22 -18.15 7.55
C ASN A 37 -13.77 -17.15 8.62
N PRO A 38 -14.55 -16.95 9.70
CA PRO A 38 -14.24 -15.97 10.74
C PRO A 38 -12.88 -16.21 11.41
N LEU A 39 -12.48 -17.48 11.58
CA LEU A 39 -11.19 -17.81 12.19
C LEU A 39 -10.02 -17.32 11.33
N LYS A 40 -10.06 -17.58 10.01
CA LYS A 40 -9.02 -17.10 9.10
C LYS A 40 -8.97 -15.57 9.07
N ALA A 41 -10.11 -14.90 9.01
CA ALA A 41 -10.18 -13.44 9.06
C ALA A 41 -9.59 -12.89 10.36
N THR A 42 -9.90 -13.52 11.51
CA THR A 42 -9.33 -13.13 12.82
C THR A 42 -7.82 -13.35 12.86
N LEU A 43 -7.30 -14.45 12.32
CA LEU A 43 -5.86 -14.72 12.28
C LEU A 43 -5.13 -13.68 11.41
N VAL A 44 -5.68 -13.32 10.25
CA VAL A 44 -5.11 -12.27 9.40
C VAL A 44 -5.21 -10.90 10.06
N PHE A 45 -6.28 -10.62 10.81
CA PHE A 45 -6.39 -9.40 11.64
C PHE A 45 -5.28 -9.33 12.70
N MET A 46 -5.02 -10.43 13.41
CA MET A 46 -3.91 -10.51 14.38
C MET A 46 -2.56 -10.33 13.70
N LEU A 47 -2.37 -10.89 12.50
CA LEU A 47 -1.18 -10.67 11.69
C LEU A 47 -1.03 -9.19 11.29
N MET A 48 -2.11 -8.53 10.87
CA MET A 48 -2.12 -7.09 10.59
C MET A 48 -1.70 -6.28 11.81
N LEU A 49 -2.28 -6.56 12.99
CA LEU A 49 -1.90 -5.88 14.24
C LEU A 49 -0.42 -6.13 14.59
N PHE A 50 0.05 -7.36 14.45
CA PHE A 50 1.44 -7.71 14.68
C PHE A 50 2.37 -6.93 13.73
N ASN A 51 2.08 -6.90 12.42
CA ASN A 51 2.83 -6.13 11.44
C ASN A 51 2.78 -4.63 11.78
N ALA A 52 1.61 -4.06 12.09
CA ALA A 52 1.47 -2.66 12.44
C ALA A 52 2.30 -2.27 13.68
N LEU A 53 2.32 -3.11 14.71
CA LEU A 53 3.02 -2.84 15.97
C LEU A 53 4.53 -3.08 15.88
N SER A 54 4.98 -4.05 15.07
CA SER A 54 6.39 -4.44 14.96
C SER A 54 7.10 -3.78 13.80
N LEU A 55 6.55 -3.82 12.55
CA LEU A 55 7.19 -3.26 11.36
C LEU A 55 7.40 -1.76 11.47
N THR A 56 6.45 -1.01 12.04
CA THR A 56 6.62 0.44 12.23
C THR A 56 7.83 0.77 13.08
N LYS A 57 8.13 -0.06 14.09
CA LYS A 57 9.32 0.11 14.95
C LYS A 57 10.59 -0.38 14.25
N VAL A 58 10.50 -1.53 13.59
CA VAL A 58 11.63 -2.15 12.86
C VAL A 58 12.04 -1.24 11.71
N HIS A 59 11.10 -0.75 10.92
CA HIS A 59 11.33 0.19 9.82
C HIS A 59 12.15 1.40 10.27
N LEU A 60 11.71 2.10 11.31
CA LEU A 60 12.43 3.28 11.83
C LEU A 60 13.85 2.97 12.31
N ARG A 61 14.10 1.76 12.84
CA ARG A 61 15.42 1.32 13.26
C ARG A 61 16.30 0.93 12.08
N LEU A 62 15.77 0.15 11.15
CA LEU A 62 16.49 -0.27 9.95
C LEU A 62 17.00 0.92 9.14
N ILE A 63 16.20 1.96 8.98
CA ILE A 63 16.59 3.17 8.24
C ILE A 63 17.54 4.10 9.02
N SER A 64 17.66 3.96 10.34
CA SER A 64 18.50 4.86 11.15
C SER A 64 19.83 4.22 11.58
N ARG A 65 19.76 3.16 12.37
CA ARG A 65 20.91 2.40 12.90
C ARG A 65 20.49 0.93 13.07
N PRO A 66 20.56 0.12 12.00
CA PRO A 66 20.11 -1.26 12.04
C PRO A 66 20.99 -2.09 13.01
N ARG A 67 20.33 -2.96 13.76
CA ARG A 67 20.96 -3.97 14.62
C ARG A 67 20.60 -5.36 14.06
N PRO A 68 21.40 -6.40 14.33
CA PRO A 68 21.06 -7.77 13.90
C PRO A 68 19.64 -8.21 14.34
N LEU A 69 19.21 -7.79 15.54
CA LEU A 69 17.86 -8.06 16.04
C LEU A 69 16.76 -7.43 15.18
N ASP A 70 16.99 -6.30 14.54
CA ASP A 70 15.99 -5.65 13.69
C ASP A 70 15.76 -6.44 12.39
N TYR A 71 16.81 -7.09 11.85
CA TYR A 71 16.66 -8.03 10.73
C TYR A 71 15.94 -9.32 11.15
N ALA A 72 16.26 -9.84 12.35
CA ALA A 72 15.54 -11.00 12.88
C ALA A 72 14.03 -10.70 13.06
N LEU A 73 13.70 -9.52 13.58
CA LEU A 73 12.29 -9.08 13.69
C LEU A 73 11.63 -8.90 12.32
N LEU A 74 12.36 -8.44 11.31
CA LEU A 74 11.85 -8.37 9.94
C LEU A 74 11.51 -9.78 9.42
N ILE A 75 12.41 -10.75 9.62
CA ILE A 75 12.17 -12.15 9.24
C ILE A 75 10.94 -12.70 9.95
N ILE A 76 10.77 -12.45 11.25
CA ILE A 76 9.61 -12.89 12.02
C ILE A 76 8.30 -12.30 11.46
N ASN A 77 8.33 -11.05 10.95
CA ASN A 77 7.18 -10.44 10.30
C ASN A 77 6.83 -11.09 8.94
N VAL A 78 7.84 -11.58 8.22
CA VAL A 78 7.67 -12.21 6.91
C VAL A 78 7.28 -13.69 7.02
N LEU A 79 7.73 -14.36 8.08
CA LEU A 79 7.54 -15.80 8.27
C LEU A 79 6.08 -16.29 8.10
N PRO A 80 5.04 -15.62 8.63
CA PRO A 80 3.66 -16.06 8.44
C PRO A 80 3.22 -16.14 6.99
N TYR A 81 3.83 -15.33 6.11
CA TYR A 81 3.50 -15.33 4.68
C TYR A 81 4.05 -16.55 3.93
N SER A 82 4.95 -17.34 4.56
CA SER A 82 5.39 -18.64 4.00
C SER A 82 4.23 -19.62 3.81
N TYR A 83 3.13 -19.45 4.56
CA TYR A 83 1.89 -20.21 4.36
C TYR A 83 1.35 -20.10 2.94
N LEU A 84 1.58 -18.97 2.27
CA LEU A 84 1.15 -18.75 0.88
C LEU A 84 1.85 -19.69 -0.13
N LEU A 85 3.03 -20.23 0.21
CA LEU A 85 3.73 -21.20 -0.65
C LEU A 85 2.96 -22.52 -0.78
N TYR A 86 2.06 -22.81 0.15
CA TYR A 86 1.24 -24.04 0.17
C TYR A 86 -0.17 -23.82 -0.39
N ILE A 87 -0.53 -22.59 -0.72
CA ILE A 87 -1.86 -22.25 -1.26
C ILE A 87 -1.75 -22.06 -2.78
N LYS A 88 -2.74 -22.58 -3.51
CA LYS A 88 -2.85 -22.34 -4.95
C LYS A 88 -2.84 -20.82 -5.23
N TYR A 89 -1.99 -20.37 -6.12
CA TYR A 89 -1.76 -18.97 -6.47
C TYR A 89 -1.15 -18.08 -5.36
N GLY A 90 -0.83 -18.63 -4.20
CA GLY A 90 -0.27 -17.84 -3.10
C GLY A 90 1.09 -17.21 -3.47
N LEU A 91 1.94 -17.93 -4.21
CA LEU A 91 3.21 -17.38 -4.70
C LEU A 91 2.99 -16.17 -5.60
N LEU A 92 2.00 -16.23 -6.52
CA LEU A 92 1.68 -15.10 -7.39
C LEU A 92 1.23 -13.89 -6.56
N GLY A 93 0.40 -14.13 -5.53
CA GLY A 93 -0.09 -13.07 -4.64
C GLY A 93 1.02 -12.38 -3.85
N VAL A 94 2.05 -13.11 -3.43
CA VAL A 94 3.13 -12.55 -2.58
C VAL A 94 4.30 -11.97 -3.39
N THR A 95 4.38 -12.24 -4.70
CA THR A 95 5.50 -11.80 -5.56
C THR A 95 5.75 -10.28 -5.51
N PRO A 96 4.74 -9.40 -5.61
CA PRO A 96 4.96 -7.95 -5.51
C PRO A 96 5.56 -7.56 -4.15
N SER A 97 5.06 -8.15 -3.07
CA SER A 97 5.57 -7.90 -1.71
C SER A 97 7.02 -8.34 -1.54
N ILE A 98 7.42 -9.47 -2.10
CA ILE A 98 8.82 -9.95 -2.08
C ILE A 98 9.72 -8.96 -2.84
N GLY A 99 9.33 -8.54 -4.03
CA GLY A 99 10.10 -7.56 -4.81
C GLY A 99 10.31 -6.24 -4.05
N LEU A 100 9.26 -5.71 -3.47
CA LEU A 100 9.31 -4.46 -2.68
C LEU A 100 10.15 -4.62 -1.41
N LEU A 101 10.03 -5.75 -0.72
CA LEU A 101 10.85 -6.07 0.45
C LEU A 101 12.33 -6.14 0.08
N LEU A 102 12.67 -6.79 -1.03
CA LEU A 102 14.05 -6.86 -1.51
C LEU A 102 14.60 -5.46 -1.83
N ILE A 103 13.86 -4.62 -2.53
CA ILE A 103 14.26 -3.24 -2.81
C ILE A 103 14.52 -2.49 -1.50
N PHE A 104 13.60 -2.57 -0.53
CA PHE A 104 13.73 -1.92 0.77
C PHE A 104 14.98 -2.40 1.51
N VAL A 105 15.21 -3.71 1.60
CA VAL A 105 16.38 -4.31 2.28
C VAL A 105 17.68 -3.92 1.60
N ILE A 106 17.76 -3.99 0.27
CA ILE A 106 18.95 -3.60 -0.49
C ILE A 106 19.30 -2.13 -0.26
N GLU A 107 18.32 -1.22 -0.32
CA GLU A 107 18.57 0.20 -0.06
C GLU A 107 19.02 0.45 1.38
N THR A 108 18.46 -0.30 2.33
CA THR A 108 18.86 -0.22 3.75
C THR A 108 20.30 -0.71 3.95
N LEU A 109 20.67 -1.84 3.36
CA LEU A 109 22.05 -2.39 3.41
C LEU A 109 23.07 -1.46 2.75
N ARG A 110 22.66 -0.73 1.69
CA ARG A 110 23.49 0.31 1.06
C ARG A 110 23.60 1.60 1.87
N GLY A 111 23.03 1.66 3.07
CA GLY A 111 23.00 2.88 3.90
C GLY A 111 22.02 3.97 3.38
N LYS A 112 21.20 3.65 2.37
CA LYS A 112 20.23 4.57 1.77
C LYS A 112 18.79 4.37 2.29
N GLY A 113 18.64 3.72 3.45
CA GLY A 113 17.30 3.42 4.04
C GLY A 113 16.44 4.65 4.31
N LYS A 114 17.03 5.86 4.43
CA LYS A 114 16.29 7.13 4.47
C LYS A 114 16.03 7.73 3.09
N GLY A 115 16.43 7.06 2.02
CA GLY A 115 16.25 7.53 0.64
C GLY A 115 14.79 7.46 0.19
N ALA A 116 14.46 8.20 -0.89
CA ALA A 116 13.12 8.19 -1.45
C ALA A 116 12.69 6.78 -1.91
N VAL A 117 13.61 6.04 -2.54
CA VAL A 117 13.33 4.67 -3.02
C VAL A 117 12.95 3.73 -1.86
N ALA A 118 13.71 3.76 -0.76
CA ALA A 118 13.42 2.94 0.42
C ALA A 118 12.07 3.30 1.05
N ASN A 119 11.76 4.61 1.16
CA ASN A 119 10.50 5.07 1.74
C ASN A 119 9.30 4.69 0.85
N VAL A 120 9.41 4.88 -0.46
CA VAL A 120 8.37 4.46 -1.41
C VAL A 120 8.19 2.94 -1.37
N ALA A 121 9.27 2.17 -1.48
CA ALA A 121 9.20 0.70 -1.42
C ALA A 121 8.59 0.21 -0.10
N GLY A 122 8.94 0.82 1.04
CA GLY A 122 8.37 0.49 2.35
C GLY A 122 6.87 0.78 2.45
N THR A 123 6.42 1.92 1.91
CA THR A 123 4.99 2.28 1.90
C THR A 123 4.19 1.34 0.98
N VAL A 124 4.69 1.09 -0.23
CA VAL A 124 4.02 0.21 -1.19
C VAL A 124 4.03 -1.24 -0.71
N LEU A 125 5.08 -1.67 0.01
CA LEU A 125 5.12 -2.99 0.65
C LEU A 125 3.96 -3.18 1.63
N MET A 126 3.59 -2.15 2.39
CA MET A 126 2.44 -2.22 3.30
C MET A 126 1.10 -2.30 2.58
N ALA A 127 0.98 -1.71 1.39
CA ALA A 127 -0.20 -1.83 0.55
C ALA A 127 -0.26 -3.18 -0.19
N SER A 128 0.91 -3.75 -0.54
CA SER A 128 1.01 -4.99 -1.33
C SER A 128 0.54 -6.24 -0.59
N VAL A 129 0.27 -6.15 0.71
CA VAL A 129 -0.28 -7.27 1.48
C VAL A 129 -1.79 -7.48 1.26
N TYR A 130 -2.45 -6.66 0.44
CA TYR A 130 -3.85 -6.81 0.08
C TYR A 130 -4.15 -8.20 -0.48
N LEU A 131 -3.48 -8.57 -1.55
CA LEU A 131 -3.68 -9.87 -2.21
C LEU A 131 -3.22 -11.06 -1.35
N PRO A 132 -2.05 -11.03 -0.68
CA PRO A 132 -1.69 -12.00 0.34
C PRO A 132 -2.76 -12.26 1.39
N TRP A 133 -3.28 -11.20 2.02
CA TRP A 133 -4.29 -11.35 3.07
C TRP A 133 -5.62 -11.86 2.54
N TYR A 134 -6.05 -11.38 1.36
CA TYR A 134 -7.24 -11.88 0.69
C TYR A 134 -7.15 -13.40 0.46
N ILE A 135 -6.02 -13.91 -0.08
CA ILE A 135 -5.79 -15.33 -0.32
C ILE A 135 -5.70 -16.10 0.99
N MET A 136 -5.00 -15.59 2.02
CA MET A 136 -4.89 -16.24 3.35
C MET A 136 -6.26 -16.41 4.02
N MET A 137 -7.18 -15.47 3.81
CA MET A 137 -8.55 -15.57 4.29
C MET A 137 -9.42 -16.57 3.51
N GLY A 138 -8.91 -17.10 2.39
CA GLY A 138 -9.59 -18.10 1.55
C GLY A 138 -10.12 -17.55 0.24
N GLY A 139 -9.74 -16.32 -0.12
CA GLY A 139 -10.11 -15.70 -1.39
C GLY A 139 -9.52 -16.43 -2.60
N SER A 140 -10.28 -16.53 -3.66
CA SER A 140 -9.86 -17.04 -4.97
C SER A 140 -9.46 -15.90 -5.89
N LEU A 141 -8.50 -16.16 -6.79
CA LEU A 141 -8.08 -15.14 -7.76
C LEU A 141 -9.19 -14.92 -8.80
N HIS A 142 -9.68 -13.72 -8.83
CA HIS A 142 -10.62 -13.22 -9.82
C HIS A 142 -10.02 -11.97 -10.50
N PRO A 143 -10.26 -11.71 -11.79
CA PRO A 143 -9.72 -10.54 -12.48
C PRO A 143 -9.94 -9.21 -11.75
N VAL A 144 -11.11 -9.05 -11.12
CA VAL A 144 -11.43 -7.85 -10.31
C VAL A 144 -10.54 -7.71 -9.08
N VAL A 145 -10.13 -8.82 -8.45
CA VAL A 145 -9.22 -8.77 -7.31
C VAL A 145 -7.84 -8.27 -7.74
N PHE A 146 -7.36 -8.71 -8.90
CA PHE A 146 -6.13 -8.19 -9.50
C PHE A 146 -6.24 -6.70 -9.86
N TYR A 147 -7.37 -6.30 -10.43
CA TYR A 147 -7.62 -4.89 -10.70
C TYR A 147 -7.53 -4.05 -9.41
N ILE A 148 -8.21 -4.48 -8.35
CA ILE A 148 -8.18 -3.78 -7.06
C ILE A 148 -6.76 -3.73 -6.49
N ASP A 149 -6.03 -4.85 -6.53
CA ASP A 149 -4.63 -4.92 -6.07
C ASP A 149 -3.74 -3.93 -6.82
N ILE A 150 -3.80 -3.94 -8.15
CA ILE A 150 -2.98 -3.05 -8.99
C ILE A 150 -3.34 -1.58 -8.73
N VAL A 151 -4.63 -1.23 -8.68
CA VAL A 151 -5.05 0.16 -8.41
C VAL A 151 -4.60 0.59 -7.02
N TRP A 152 -4.76 -0.26 -5.99
CA TRP A 152 -4.36 0.02 -4.63
C TRP A 152 -2.84 0.21 -4.50
N LEU A 153 -2.07 -0.70 -5.07
CA LEU A 153 -0.60 -0.67 -5.08
C LEU A 153 -0.06 0.57 -5.78
N THR A 154 -0.55 0.83 -6.98
CA THR A 154 -0.08 1.94 -7.81
C THR A 154 -0.47 3.30 -7.25
N TYR A 155 -1.64 3.41 -6.62
CA TYR A 155 -2.02 4.59 -5.87
C TYR A 155 -1.05 4.89 -4.73
N HIS A 156 -0.68 3.88 -3.92
CA HIS A 156 0.28 4.08 -2.84
C HIS A 156 1.70 4.37 -3.35
N ALA A 157 2.09 3.82 -4.49
CA ALA A 157 3.34 4.17 -5.17
C ALA A 157 3.34 5.64 -5.63
N PHE A 158 2.27 6.08 -6.26
CA PHE A 158 2.06 7.48 -6.66
C PHE A 158 2.07 8.41 -5.44
N SER A 159 1.23 8.15 -4.45
CA SER A 159 1.07 9.02 -3.28
C SER A 159 2.37 9.13 -2.46
N SER A 160 3.08 8.03 -2.22
CA SER A 160 4.37 8.07 -1.52
C SER A 160 5.46 8.77 -2.32
N THR A 161 5.52 8.57 -3.66
CA THR A 161 6.45 9.30 -4.54
C THR A 161 6.13 10.80 -4.56
N TYR A 162 4.86 11.18 -4.53
CA TYR A 162 4.45 12.57 -4.43
C TYR A 162 4.95 13.22 -3.13
N VAL A 163 4.75 12.56 -1.98
CA VAL A 163 5.24 13.05 -0.68
C VAL A 163 6.76 13.25 -0.72
N GLU A 164 7.51 12.26 -1.21
CA GLU A 164 8.97 12.34 -1.35
C GLU A 164 9.38 13.48 -2.31
N GLY A 165 8.65 13.68 -3.40
CA GLY A 165 8.88 14.76 -4.35
C GLY A 165 8.64 16.16 -3.78
N LYS A 166 7.73 16.30 -2.80
CA LYS A 166 7.46 17.56 -2.10
C LYS A 166 8.54 17.97 -1.11
N LEU A 167 9.37 17.03 -0.65
CA LEU A 167 10.41 17.31 0.34
C LEU A 167 11.57 18.10 -0.30
N PRO A 168 11.97 19.27 0.26
CA PRO A 168 12.98 20.15 -0.34
C PRO A 168 14.37 19.53 -0.40
N PHE A 169 14.68 18.62 0.52
CA PHE A 169 15.97 17.93 0.62
C PHE A 169 16.08 16.66 -0.24
N ARG A 170 15.02 16.28 -0.96
CA ARG A 170 15.05 15.15 -1.91
C ARG A 170 15.50 15.59 -3.29
N LEU A 171 16.14 14.69 -4.03
CA LEU A 171 16.53 14.95 -5.42
C LEU A 171 15.34 14.90 -6.38
N ILE A 172 14.39 13.99 -6.12
CA ILE A 172 13.19 13.86 -6.95
C ILE A 172 12.27 15.08 -6.80
N LYS A 173 11.54 15.36 -7.87
CA LYS A 173 10.55 16.45 -7.93
C LYS A 173 9.13 15.87 -7.93
N PRO A 174 8.09 16.67 -7.61
CA PRO A 174 6.69 16.18 -7.59
C PRO A 174 6.23 15.54 -8.90
N TRP A 175 6.63 16.07 -10.06
CA TRP A 175 6.25 15.52 -11.37
C TRP A 175 6.65 14.05 -11.60
N VAL A 176 7.66 13.55 -10.86
CA VAL A 176 8.05 12.12 -10.93
C VAL A 176 6.89 11.23 -10.48
N SER A 177 6.09 11.67 -9.52
CA SER A 177 4.89 10.94 -9.12
C SER A 177 3.86 10.85 -10.26
N SER A 178 3.75 11.89 -11.08
CA SER A 178 2.88 11.89 -12.26
C SER A 178 3.30 10.81 -13.26
N LEU A 179 4.61 10.64 -13.50
CA LEU A 179 5.11 9.55 -14.34
C LEU A 179 4.75 8.19 -13.77
N VAL A 180 4.93 7.99 -12.45
CA VAL A 180 4.54 6.74 -11.78
C VAL A 180 3.06 6.47 -12.01
N TRP A 181 2.20 7.48 -11.84
CA TRP A 181 0.76 7.31 -12.02
C TRP A 181 0.36 7.02 -13.47
N PHE A 182 0.86 7.81 -14.43
CA PHE A 182 0.50 7.62 -15.84
C PHE A 182 1.00 6.27 -16.39
N THR A 183 2.18 5.82 -15.96
CA THR A 183 2.64 4.45 -16.28
C THR A 183 1.71 3.40 -15.68
N SER A 184 1.25 3.61 -14.46
CA SER A 184 0.29 2.73 -13.78
C SER A 184 -1.06 2.70 -14.48
N LEU A 185 -1.55 3.84 -15.00
CA LEU A 185 -2.79 3.90 -15.78
C LEU A 185 -2.74 3.01 -17.03
N VAL A 186 -1.59 2.95 -17.70
CA VAL A 186 -1.42 2.04 -18.86
C VAL A 186 -1.63 0.59 -18.41
N LEU A 187 -1.01 0.19 -17.28
CA LEU A 187 -1.16 -1.16 -16.74
C LEU A 187 -2.60 -1.45 -16.33
N VAL A 188 -3.25 -0.52 -15.60
CA VAL A 188 -4.65 -0.66 -15.15
C VAL A 188 -5.57 -0.78 -16.36
N THR A 189 -5.40 0.09 -17.37
CA THR A 189 -6.19 0.06 -18.60
C THR A 189 -6.02 -1.28 -19.34
N TYR A 190 -4.80 -1.79 -19.42
CA TYR A 190 -4.53 -3.10 -20.01
C TYR A 190 -5.30 -4.23 -19.29
N VAL A 191 -5.32 -4.19 -17.94
CA VAL A 191 -6.07 -5.19 -17.15
C VAL A 191 -7.57 -5.05 -17.37
N VAL A 192 -8.10 -3.82 -17.41
CA VAL A 192 -9.53 -3.59 -17.65
C VAL A 192 -9.95 -4.07 -19.02
N ILE A 193 -9.22 -3.72 -20.08
CA ILE A 193 -9.55 -4.10 -21.46
C ILE A 193 -9.33 -5.60 -21.70
N GLY A 194 -8.27 -6.17 -21.13
CA GLY A 194 -7.89 -7.56 -21.40
C GLY A 194 -8.65 -8.61 -20.59
N TYR A 195 -9.12 -8.26 -19.39
CA TYR A 195 -9.62 -9.27 -18.44
C TYR A 195 -10.93 -8.91 -17.76
N LEU A 196 -11.43 -7.68 -17.93
CA LEU A 196 -12.69 -7.23 -17.37
C LEU A 196 -13.62 -6.75 -18.50
N ASP A 197 -14.91 -6.78 -18.25
CA ASP A 197 -15.85 -6.11 -19.16
C ASP A 197 -15.55 -4.61 -19.16
N THR A 198 -15.42 -4.01 -20.33
CA THR A 198 -15.01 -2.61 -20.52
C THR A 198 -16.08 -1.63 -20.02
N SER A 199 -16.41 -1.72 -18.74
CA SER A 199 -17.34 -0.83 -18.08
C SER A 199 -16.64 0.45 -17.61
N VAL A 200 -17.23 1.59 -17.88
CA VAL A 200 -16.81 2.91 -17.41
C VAL A 200 -16.60 2.95 -15.88
N TYR A 201 -17.30 2.12 -15.14
CA TYR A 201 -17.18 2.07 -13.67
C TYR A 201 -15.76 1.77 -13.16
N TYR A 202 -14.97 0.99 -13.90
CA TYR A 202 -13.57 0.70 -13.51
C TYR A 202 -12.65 1.93 -13.62
N PHE A 203 -13.05 2.97 -14.33
CA PHE A 203 -12.24 4.19 -14.45
C PHE A 203 -12.59 5.25 -13.39
N ILE A 204 -13.74 5.13 -12.71
CA ILE A 204 -14.17 6.09 -11.69
C ILE A 204 -13.15 6.24 -10.55
N PRO A 205 -12.59 5.16 -9.95
CA PRO A 205 -11.59 5.29 -8.89
C PRO A 205 -10.28 5.96 -9.34
N LEU A 206 -10.02 5.99 -10.65
CA LEU A 206 -8.79 6.55 -11.21
C LEU A 206 -8.87 8.07 -11.41
N ILE A 207 -10.08 8.67 -11.35
CA ILE A 207 -10.29 10.09 -11.67
C ILE A 207 -9.53 10.99 -10.69
N GLU A 208 -9.74 10.82 -9.38
CA GLU A 208 -9.11 11.65 -8.35
C GLU A 208 -7.58 11.57 -8.41
N PRO A 209 -6.94 10.38 -8.37
CA PRO A 209 -5.48 10.29 -8.48
C PRO A 209 -4.95 10.86 -9.80
N THR A 210 -5.71 10.76 -10.90
CA THR A 210 -5.32 11.34 -12.20
C THR A 210 -5.31 12.87 -12.15
N ILE A 211 -6.35 13.49 -11.59
CA ILE A 211 -6.40 14.94 -11.42
C ILE A 211 -5.20 15.40 -10.58
N ARG A 212 -4.92 14.72 -9.48
CA ARG A 212 -3.79 15.03 -8.62
C ARG A 212 -2.44 14.83 -9.31
N ALA A 213 -2.29 13.78 -10.11
CA ALA A 213 -1.09 13.54 -10.91
C ALA A 213 -0.89 14.65 -11.95
N ILE A 214 -1.96 15.15 -12.56
CA ILE A 214 -1.92 16.29 -13.45
C ILE A 214 -1.43 17.53 -12.70
N HIS A 215 -1.98 17.82 -11.52
CA HIS A 215 -1.53 18.97 -10.70
C HIS A 215 -0.04 18.86 -10.31
N ALA A 216 0.43 17.66 -9.98
CA ALA A 216 1.81 17.41 -9.57
C ALA A 216 2.85 17.72 -10.67
N LEU A 217 2.44 17.82 -11.96
CA LEU A 217 3.33 18.22 -13.07
C LEU A 217 3.87 19.65 -12.91
N TRP A 218 3.06 20.54 -12.36
CA TRP A 218 3.39 21.95 -12.21
C TRP A 218 3.72 22.38 -10.78
N GLU A 219 3.65 21.43 -9.83
CA GLU A 219 3.93 21.74 -8.44
C GLU A 219 5.43 21.75 -8.13
N ASP A 220 5.83 22.69 -7.31
CA ASP A 220 7.17 22.79 -6.78
C ASP A 220 7.31 22.09 -5.42
N LYS A 221 8.56 21.97 -4.98
CA LYS A 221 8.91 21.48 -3.64
C LYS A 221 8.41 22.47 -2.57
N LEU A 222 8.21 21.95 -1.38
CA LEU A 222 7.84 22.77 -0.23
C LEU A 222 8.98 23.72 0.17
N ASN A 223 8.60 24.89 0.70
CA ASN A 223 9.55 25.77 1.35
C ASN A 223 10.12 25.08 2.60
N PRO A 224 11.45 25.03 2.80
CA PRO A 224 12.09 24.41 3.97
C PRO A 224 11.51 24.85 5.31
N ASN A 225 11.10 26.11 5.44
CA ASN A 225 10.56 26.67 6.69
C ASN A 225 9.14 26.16 7.03
N GLU A 226 8.39 25.66 6.04
CA GLU A 226 7.00 25.21 6.19
C GLU A 226 6.83 23.70 6.17
N VAL A 227 7.93 22.94 5.93
CA VAL A 227 7.88 21.48 5.71
C VAL A 227 7.07 20.77 6.78
N ARG A 228 7.32 21.05 8.06
CA ARG A 228 6.69 20.33 9.18
C ARG A 228 5.16 20.47 9.19
N LEU A 229 4.64 21.66 8.90
CA LEU A 229 3.20 21.92 8.91
C LEU A 229 2.54 21.37 7.63
N ARG A 230 3.15 21.61 6.48
CA ARG A 230 2.59 21.19 5.19
C ARG A 230 2.64 19.69 4.97
N ILE A 231 3.72 19.01 5.38
CA ILE A 231 3.82 17.53 5.31
C ILE A 231 2.73 16.86 6.15
N ARG A 232 2.43 17.42 7.34
CA ARG A 232 1.33 16.89 8.15
C ARG A 232 -0.02 17.04 7.43
N ARG A 233 -0.27 18.18 6.78
CA ARG A 233 -1.49 18.41 5.98
C ARG A 233 -1.57 17.47 4.79
N ILE A 234 -0.45 17.29 4.05
CA ILE A 234 -0.37 16.33 2.95
C ILE A 234 -0.65 14.89 3.44
N GLY A 235 -0.12 14.51 4.61
CA GLY A 235 -0.38 13.19 5.19
C GLY A 235 -1.86 12.96 5.53
N TRP A 236 -2.55 13.96 6.10
CA TRP A 236 -3.99 13.85 6.35
C TRP A 236 -4.82 13.87 5.07
N GLY A 237 -4.42 14.69 4.08
CA GLY A 237 -5.03 14.67 2.74
C GLY A 237 -4.89 13.30 2.09
N GLY A 238 -3.68 12.74 2.08
CA GLY A 238 -3.41 11.41 1.53
C GLY A 238 -4.20 10.29 2.23
N LEU A 239 -4.45 10.39 3.54
CA LEU A 239 -5.33 9.45 4.23
C LEU A 239 -6.79 9.59 3.75
N ALA A 240 -7.30 10.82 3.65
CA ALA A 240 -8.67 11.06 3.17
C ALA A 240 -8.87 10.55 1.73
N GLU A 241 -7.90 10.79 0.85
CA GLU A 241 -7.88 10.31 -0.53
C GLU A 241 -7.80 8.77 -0.61
N SER A 242 -6.98 8.15 0.23
CA SER A 242 -6.89 6.70 0.36
C SER A 242 -8.21 6.07 0.81
N LEU A 243 -8.93 6.72 1.74
CA LEU A 243 -10.26 6.29 2.17
C LEU A 243 -11.32 6.49 1.07
N LEU A 244 -11.23 7.59 0.32
CA LEU A 244 -12.09 7.80 -0.85
C LEU A 244 -11.86 6.72 -1.91
N LEU A 245 -10.61 6.42 -2.24
CA LEU A 245 -10.27 5.35 -3.17
C LEU A 245 -10.80 4.00 -2.70
N LEU A 246 -10.60 3.67 -1.42
CA LEU A 246 -11.14 2.45 -0.80
C LEU A 246 -12.67 2.38 -1.00
N LEU A 247 -13.40 3.47 -0.71
CA LEU A 247 -14.84 3.54 -0.89
C LEU A 247 -15.24 3.29 -2.35
N LEU A 248 -14.55 3.92 -3.31
CA LEU A 248 -14.84 3.75 -4.74
C LEU A 248 -14.58 2.32 -5.21
N LEU A 249 -13.51 1.67 -4.73
CA LEU A 249 -13.23 0.25 -5.02
C LEU A 249 -14.31 -0.67 -4.41
N VAL A 250 -14.80 -0.36 -3.22
CA VAL A 250 -15.92 -1.09 -2.60
C VAL A 250 -17.22 -0.93 -3.40
N LEU A 251 -17.48 0.26 -3.94
CA LEU A 251 -18.66 0.47 -4.81
C LEU A 251 -18.59 -0.37 -6.09
N ILE A 252 -17.43 -0.56 -6.69
CA ILE A 252 -17.25 -1.50 -7.82
C ILE A 252 -17.60 -2.93 -7.38
N LEU A 253 -17.11 -3.37 -6.23
CA LEU A 253 -17.41 -4.71 -5.72
C LEU A 253 -18.92 -4.90 -5.47
N LEU A 254 -19.61 -3.89 -4.94
CA LEU A 254 -21.06 -3.91 -4.73
C LEU A 254 -21.82 -4.01 -6.05
N GLN A 255 -21.41 -3.27 -7.08
CA GLN A 255 -22.01 -3.37 -8.41
C GLN A 255 -21.84 -4.77 -9.01
N LEU A 256 -20.65 -5.33 -8.92
CA LEU A 256 -20.39 -6.68 -9.42
C LEU A 256 -21.23 -7.72 -8.69
N LYS A 257 -21.39 -7.60 -7.38
CA LYS A 257 -22.26 -8.49 -6.60
C LYS A 257 -23.71 -8.40 -7.03
N ALA A 258 -24.18 -7.20 -7.41
CA ALA A 258 -25.54 -7.00 -7.91
C ALA A 258 -25.77 -7.58 -9.32
N LEU A 259 -24.70 -7.68 -10.13
CA LEU A 259 -24.74 -8.23 -11.50
C LEU A 259 -24.51 -9.75 -11.54
N LEU A 260 -23.84 -10.32 -10.53
CA LEU A 260 -23.68 -11.76 -10.40
C LEU A 260 -24.98 -12.33 -9.82
N PRO A 261 -25.74 -13.16 -10.56
CA PRO A 261 -26.90 -13.81 -10.00
C PRO A 261 -26.51 -14.60 -8.76
N LEU A 262 -27.24 -14.40 -7.68
CA LEU A 262 -27.15 -15.20 -6.47
C LEU A 262 -27.40 -16.66 -6.86
N GLY A 263 -26.32 -17.42 -7.10
CA GLY A 263 -26.37 -18.86 -7.26
C GLY A 263 -26.45 -19.55 -5.90
#